data_e03322bdc71e9a1d6abbe20ebf5a7fd1
#
_entry.id   e03322bdc71e9a1d6abbe20ebf5a7fd1
#
_cell.length_a   1.000
_cell.length_b   1.000
_cell.length_c   1.000
_cell.angle_alpha   90.00
_cell.angle_beta   90.00
_cell.angle_gamma   90.00
#
_symmetry.space_group_name_H-M   'P 1'
#
loop_
_entity.id
_entity.type
_entity.pdbx_description
1 polymer ?
#
loop_
_entity_poly.entity_id
_entity_poly.type
_entity_poly.pdbx_seq_one_letter_code
_entity_poly.pdbx_strand_id
1 'polypeptide(L)'
;QPIKTIRESEAGMGQKGSGAGVVCFEELRRGNLGLIVVTVHSRLASMGKRFSGVRTQDIAYAKCKGELAYYRLMERKGVLRQIRDATGLNAHLSAWEADSDSTPIGYVLSMEGADGIVSEEYVDDWWDEGLRIVSLCHYGVSAYSHGTQAPGGLTPRGGPLLKQLESAGIILDVSHLAERAFWEALDVFGGRVLATHNCCRALCEGDRQLDDAQLQALISRQGVIGTAFDDWMLSPEWDHGAMDNTGITLETVVDHIDHVCQIASSSKHAAIGTDLDGGYGREQAPADLDTIADLQRIPAIL
;
A
#
# COMPACT_ATOMS: atom_id res chain seq x y z
N GLN A 1 -15.85 -4.06 -15.31
CA GLN A 1 -17.17 -3.41 -15.16
C GLN A 1 -16.98 -1.94 -14.87
N PRO A 2 -17.85 -1.04 -15.40
CA PRO A 2 -17.82 0.38 -15.07
C PRO A 2 -18.00 0.61 -13.57
N ILE A 3 -17.34 1.64 -13.03
CA ILE A 3 -17.39 1.95 -11.58
C ILE A 3 -18.83 2.14 -11.08
N LYS A 4 -19.69 2.76 -11.87
CA LYS A 4 -21.11 2.93 -11.54
C LYS A 4 -21.81 1.60 -11.30
N THR A 5 -21.59 0.59 -12.17
CA THR A 5 -22.17 -0.75 -12.03
C THR A 5 -21.63 -1.45 -10.79
N ILE A 6 -20.35 -1.27 -10.45
CA ILE A 6 -19.76 -1.84 -9.23
C ILE A 6 -20.43 -1.20 -8.01
N ARG A 7 -20.50 0.13 -7.93
CA ARG A 7 -21.16 0.85 -6.85
C ARG A 7 -22.64 0.44 -6.66
N GLU A 8 -23.38 0.29 -7.75
CA GLU A 8 -24.78 -0.16 -7.72
C GLU A 8 -24.92 -1.62 -7.21
N SER A 9 -24.01 -2.52 -7.60
CA SER A 9 -24.05 -3.92 -7.18
C SER A 9 -23.66 -4.12 -5.72
N GLU A 10 -22.87 -3.21 -5.16
CA GLU A 10 -22.40 -3.26 -3.79
C GLU A 10 -23.28 -2.42 -2.84
N ALA A 11 -24.18 -1.61 -3.37
CA ALA A 11 -25.08 -0.78 -2.58
C ALA A 11 -25.90 -1.65 -1.62
N GLY A 12 -25.81 -1.34 -0.33
CA GLY A 12 -26.54 -2.09 0.71
C GLY A 12 -25.84 -3.33 1.26
N MET A 13 -24.63 -3.67 0.84
CA MET A 13 -23.85 -4.78 1.43
C MET A 13 -23.46 -4.55 2.89
N GLY A 14 -23.55 -3.31 3.40
CA GLY A 14 -23.33 -2.99 4.81
C GLY A 14 -21.86 -3.08 5.26
N GLN A 15 -20.93 -3.26 4.34
CA GLN A 15 -19.50 -3.15 4.60
C GLN A 15 -19.04 -1.70 4.36
N LYS A 16 -18.04 -1.24 5.10
CA LYS A 16 -17.43 0.08 4.86
C LYS A 16 -16.90 0.15 3.41
N GLY A 17 -17.13 1.25 2.74
CA GLY A 17 -16.77 1.45 1.33
C GLY A 17 -17.71 0.80 0.31
N SER A 18 -18.67 -0.06 0.73
CA SER A 18 -19.59 -0.71 -0.19
C SER A 18 -20.48 0.30 -0.91
N GLY A 19 -20.48 0.24 -2.24
CA GLY A 19 -21.20 1.20 -3.08
C GLY A 19 -20.50 2.55 -3.26
N ALA A 20 -19.32 2.72 -2.67
CA ALA A 20 -18.50 3.94 -2.73
C ALA A 20 -17.11 3.67 -3.33
N GLY A 21 -16.87 2.52 -3.95
CA GLY A 21 -15.61 2.16 -4.58
C GLY A 21 -15.13 3.19 -5.60
N VAL A 22 -13.82 3.40 -5.66
CA VAL A 22 -13.16 4.40 -6.52
C VAL A 22 -12.20 3.79 -7.53
N VAL A 23 -11.87 2.50 -7.39
CA VAL A 23 -10.90 1.79 -8.25
C VAL A 23 -11.59 0.73 -9.10
N CYS A 24 -11.37 0.77 -10.40
CA CYS A 24 -11.63 -0.35 -11.30
C CYS A 24 -10.69 -0.27 -12.51
N PHE A 25 -10.58 -1.35 -13.28
CA PHE A 25 -9.66 -1.38 -14.43
C PHE A 25 -9.97 -0.33 -15.50
N GLU A 26 -11.25 0.01 -15.70
CA GLU A 26 -11.65 1.05 -16.65
C GLU A 26 -11.19 2.43 -16.19
N GLU A 27 -11.30 2.73 -14.88
CA GLU A 27 -10.85 4.00 -14.30
C GLU A 27 -9.33 4.11 -14.24
N LEU A 28 -8.61 3.01 -13.97
CA LEU A 28 -7.15 2.97 -14.08
C LEU A 28 -6.69 3.34 -15.50
N ARG A 29 -7.35 2.79 -16.54
CA ARG A 29 -7.05 3.13 -17.93
C ARG A 29 -7.42 4.56 -18.26
N ARG A 30 -8.59 5.04 -17.84
CA ARG A 30 -9.01 6.43 -18.02
C ARG A 30 -8.03 7.41 -17.38
N GLY A 31 -7.47 7.05 -16.25
CA GLY A 31 -6.42 7.77 -15.54
C GLY A 31 -5.01 7.58 -16.14
N ASN A 32 -4.86 6.83 -17.24
CA ASN A 32 -3.55 6.49 -17.83
C ASN A 32 -2.56 5.88 -16.82
N LEU A 33 -3.07 5.07 -15.87
CA LEU A 33 -2.28 4.41 -14.83
C LEU A 33 -1.75 3.08 -15.34
N GLY A 34 -0.55 3.12 -15.92
CA GLY A 34 0.08 1.97 -16.58
C GLY A 34 0.76 0.98 -15.64
N LEU A 35 1.07 1.39 -14.40
CA LEU A 35 1.74 0.56 -13.41
C LEU A 35 1.14 0.79 -12.03
N ILE A 36 0.85 -0.30 -11.32
CA ILE A 36 0.31 -0.28 -9.96
C ILE A 36 1.05 -1.27 -9.05
N VAL A 37 1.05 -1.01 -7.76
CA VAL A 37 1.37 -2.02 -6.75
C VAL A 37 0.05 -2.67 -6.32
N VAL A 38 -0.02 -4.00 -6.42
CA VAL A 38 -1.17 -4.76 -5.96
C VAL A 38 -0.79 -5.55 -4.72
N THR A 39 -1.74 -5.75 -3.82
CA THR A 39 -1.49 -6.33 -2.51
C THR A 39 -2.23 -7.64 -2.34
N VAL A 40 -1.55 -8.63 -1.75
CA VAL A 40 -2.20 -9.74 -1.05
C VAL A 40 -2.16 -9.43 0.44
N HIS A 41 -3.29 -9.62 1.12
CA HIS A 41 -3.43 -9.21 2.51
C HIS A 41 -4.06 -10.28 3.38
N SER A 42 -3.44 -10.57 4.49
CA SER A 42 -4.05 -11.28 5.61
C SER A 42 -3.33 -10.92 6.89
N ARG A 43 -4.07 -10.93 8.00
CA ARG A 43 -3.50 -10.69 9.33
C ARG A 43 -4.06 -11.68 10.34
N LEU A 44 -3.27 -11.97 11.35
CA LEU A 44 -3.71 -12.74 12.51
C LEU A 44 -4.68 -11.91 13.36
N ALA A 45 -5.67 -12.58 13.94
CA ALA A 45 -6.54 -11.95 14.93
C ALA A 45 -5.71 -11.55 16.16
N SER A 46 -5.77 -10.27 16.55
CA SER A 46 -5.06 -9.79 17.71
C SER A 46 -5.69 -10.31 19.03
N MET A 47 -4.86 -10.47 20.06
CA MET A 47 -5.36 -10.71 21.40
C MET A 47 -6.27 -9.56 21.83
N GLY A 48 -7.42 -9.88 22.47
CA GLY A 48 -8.41 -8.89 22.89
C GLY A 48 -9.46 -8.54 21.82
N LYS A 49 -9.45 -9.17 20.66
CA LYS A 49 -10.42 -9.00 19.56
C LYS A 49 -10.52 -7.54 19.03
N ARG A 50 -9.52 -6.72 19.26
CA ARG A 50 -9.52 -5.32 18.79
C ARG A 50 -9.53 -5.25 17.26
N PHE A 51 -8.81 -6.19 16.61
CA PHE A 51 -8.73 -6.26 15.14
C PHE A 51 -9.20 -7.63 14.67
N SER A 52 -10.06 -7.63 13.65
CA SER A 52 -10.47 -8.85 12.97
C SER A 52 -9.28 -9.46 12.22
N GLY A 53 -9.24 -10.78 12.13
CA GLY A 53 -8.18 -11.49 11.43
C GLY A 53 -8.44 -12.98 11.40
N VAL A 54 -7.51 -13.72 10.81
CA VAL A 54 -7.56 -15.19 10.77
C VAL A 54 -6.88 -15.80 12.00
N ARG A 55 -7.14 -17.07 12.28
CA ARG A 55 -6.68 -17.72 13.51
C ARG A 55 -5.23 -18.20 13.44
N THR A 56 -4.75 -18.57 12.25
CA THR A 56 -3.41 -19.15 12.06
C THR A 56 -2.76 -18.61 10.81
N GLN A 57 -1.43 -18.69 10.75
CA GLN A 57 -0.66 -18.32 9.56
C GLN A 57 -0.97 -19.21 8.34
N ASP A 58 -1.33 -20.50 8.55
CA ASP A 58 -1.74 -21.37 7.45
C ASP A 58 -3.01 -20.83 6.75
N ILE A 59 -3.96 -20.31 7.54
CA ILE A 59 -5.17 -19.67 6.97
C ILE A 59 -4.80 -18.35 6.31
N ALA A 60 -3.88 -17.57 6.88
CA ALA A 60 -3.38 -16.34 6.27
C ALA A 60 -2.71 -16.63 4.91
N TYR A 61 -1.86 -17.64 4.85
CA TYR A 61 -1.23 -18.12 3.62
C TYR A 61 -2.28 -18.50 2.56
N ALA A 62 -3.26 -19.34 2.94
CA ALA A 62 -4.31 -19.77 2.02
C ALA A 62 -5.13 -18.59 1.47
N LYS A 63 -5.42 -17.58 2.32
CA LYS A 63 -6.11 -16.36 1.90
C LYS A 63 -5.27 -15.56 0.89
N CYS A 64 -4.00 -15.30 1.18
CA CYS A 64 -3.10 -14.59 0.27
C CYS A 64 -2.92 -15.35 -1.07
N LYS A 65 -2.86 -16.69 -1.05
CA LYS A 65 -2.83 -17.50 -2.28
C LYS A 65 -4.13 -17.39 -3.08
N GLY A 66 -5.27 -17.27 -2.41
CA GLY A 66 -6.57 -17.04 -3.05
C GLY A 66 -6.61 -15.68 -3.77
N GLU A 67 -6.11 -14.62 -3.14
CA GLU A 67 -6.01 -13.29 -3.74
C GLU A 67 -5.01 -13.28 -4.92
N LEU A 68 -3.87 -13.94 -4.78
CA LEU A 68 -2.92 -14.11 -5.89
C LEU A 68 -3.55 -14.84 -7.09
N ALA A 69 -4.40 -15.84 -6.84
CA ALA A 69 -5.10 -16.55 -7.91
C ALA A 69 -6.02 -15.61 -8.73
N TYR A 70 -6.58 -14.57 -8.12
CA TYR A 70 -7.34 -13.53 -8.84
C TYR A 70 -6.42 -12.74 -9.79
N TYR A 71 -5.25 -12.28 -9.34
CA TYR A 71 -4.31 -11.56 -10.22
C TYR A 71 -3.85 -12.44 -11.39
N ARG A 72 -3.57 -13.73 -11.14
CA ARG A 72 -3.25 -14.70 -12.19
C ARG A 72 -4.38 -14.89 -13.20
N LEU A 73 -5.65 -14.83 -12.74
CA LEU A 73 -6.79 -14.86 -13.63
C LEU A 73 -6.84 -13.61 -14.52
N MET A 74 -6.54 -12.43 -13.97
CA MET A 74 -6.51 -11.18 -14.74
C MET A 74 -5.36 -11.16 -15.75
N GLU A 75 -4.21 -11.77 -15.44
CA GLU A 75 -3.14 -11.97 -16.42
C GLU A 75 -3.60 -12.84 -17.60
N ARG A 76 -4.22 -13.99 -17.33
CA ARG A 76 -4.76 -14.86 -18.38
C ARG A 76 -5.82 -14.19 -19.26
N LYS A 77 -6.53 -13.20 -18.71
CA LYS A 77 -7.50 -12.39 -19.46
C LYS A 77 -6.85 -11.23 -20.23
N GLY A 78 -5.54 -11.04 -20.11
CA GLY A 78 -4.82 -9.91 -20.74
C GLY A 78 -5.11 -8.55 -20.13
N VAL A 79 -5.68 -8.50 -18.92
CA VAL A 79 -5.99 -7.26 -18.21
C VAL A 79 -4.77 -6.74 -17.46
N LEU A 80 -4.04 -7.64 -16.80
CA LEU A 80 -2.86 -7.35 -16.00
C LEU A 80 -1.61 -8.03 -16.56
N ARG A 81 -0.44 -7.48 -16.22
CA ARG A 81 0.90 -8.06 -16.48
C ARG A 81 1.76 -7.92 -15.23
N GLN A 82 2.25 -9.03 -14.68
CA GLN A 82 3.16 -8.97 -13.55
C GLN A 82 4.53 -8.44 -13.96
N ILE A 83 5.06 -7.52 -13.18
CA ILE A 83 6.41 -6.96 -13.29
C ILE A 83 7.26 -7.53 -12.15
N ARG A 84 8.36 -8.21 -12.49
CA ARG A 84 9.17 -8.95 -11.52
C ARG A 84 10.57 -8.37 -11.33
N ASP A 85 11.03 -7.54 -12.26
CA ASP A 85 12.37 -6.96 -12.25
C ASP A 85 12.43 -5.67 -13.08
N ALA A 86 13.58 -5.00 -13.04
CA ALA A 86 13.82 -3.75 -13.74
C ALA A 86 13.76 -3.90 -15.28
N THR A 87 14.16 -5.04 -15.82
CA THR A 87 14.09 -5.32 -17.27
C THR A 87 12.65 -5.39 -17.72
N GLY A 88 11.82 -6.14 -16.99
CA GLY A 88 10.39 -6.25 -17.22
C GLY A 88 9.69 -4.90 -17.06
N LEU A 89 10.09 -4.09 -16.05
CA LEU A 89 9.56 -2.74 -15.84
C LEU A 89 9.85 -1.83 -17.04
N ASN A 90 11.10 -1.75 -17.47
CA ASN A 90 11.48 -0.90 -18.61
C ASN A 90 10.76 -1.31 -19.91
N ALA A 91 10.68 -2.61 -20.17
CA ALA A 91 9.97 -3.14 -21.34
C ALA A 91 8.46 -2.80 -21.27
N HIS A 92 7.88 -2.89 -20.07
CA HIS A 92 6.47 -2.56 -19.86
C HIS A 92 6.21 -1.06 -20.07
N LEU A 93 7.03 -0.17 -19.49
CA LEU A 93 6.87 1.28 -19.65
C LEU A 93 6.99 1.69 -21.13
N SER A 94 7.99 1.17 -21.86
CA SER A 94 8.12 1.42 -23.28
C SER A 94 6.91 0.93 -24.09
N ALA A 95 6.34 -0.23 -23.74
CA ALA A 95 5.13 -0.72 -24.41
C ALA A 95 3.90 0.15 -24.11
N TRP A 96 3.76 0.59 -22.84
CA TRP A 96 2.69 1.48 -22.43
C TRP A 96 2.75 2.85 -23.11
N GLU A 97 3.94 3.44 -23.21
CA GLU A 97 4.17 4.70 -23.92
C GLU A 97 3.85 4.58 -25.42
N ALA A 98 4.13 3.43 -26.03
CA ALA A 98 3.86 3.18 -27.44
C ALA A 98 2.37 2.95 -27.73
N ASP A 99 1.66 2.23 -26.87
CA ASP A 99 0.25 1.88 -27.03
C ASP A 99 -0.38 1.53 -25.66
N SER A 100 -0.88 2.55 -24.97
CA SER A 100 -1.53 2.37 -23.66
C SER A 100 -2.88 1.64 -23.75
N ASP A 101 -3.57 1.71 -24.90
CA ASP A 101 -4.90 1.11 -25.05
C ASP A 101 -4.84 -0.42 -25.11
N SER A 102 -3.83 -0.99 -25.79
CA SER A 102 -3.66 -2.43 -25.97
C SER A 102 -2.73 -3.08 -24.94
N THR A 103 -1.85 -2.31 -24.27
CA THR A 103 -0.92 -2.84 -23.29
C THR A 103 -1.66 -3.17 -21.98
N PRO A 104 -1.55 -4.40 -21.40
CA PRO A 104 -2.09 -4.71 -20.08
C PRO A 104 -1.54 -3.75 -19.01
N ILE A 105 -2.31 -3.45 -17.97
CA ILE A 105 -1.81 -2.68 -16.83
C ILE A 105 -0.72 -3.51 -16.12
N GLY A 106 0.46 -2.93 -15.93
CA GLY A 106 1.55 -3.55 -15.18
C GLY A 106 1.27 -3.58 -13.68
N TYR A 107 1.69 -4.65 -13.00
CA TYR A 107 1.63 -4.65 -11.54
C TYR A 107 2.87 -5.25 -10.90
N VAL A 108 3.25 -4.69 -9.76
CA VAL A 108 4.23 -5.27 -8.82
C VAL A 108 3.45 -5.90 -7.68
N LEU A 109 3.75 -7.16 -7.35
CA LEU A 109 3.08 -7.87 -6.25
C LEU A 109 3.70 -7.48 -4.91
N SER A 110 2.87 -7.02 -3.99
CA SER A 110 3.20 -6.78 -2.59
C SER A 110 2.40 -7.69 -1.65
N MET A 111 2.86 -7.78 -0.41
CA MET A 111 2.14 -8.41 0.69
C MET A 111 2.06 -7.42 1.85
N GLU A 112 0.85 -7.06 2.23
CA GLU A 112 0.59 -6.16 3.35
C GLU A 112 0.29 -6.97 4.61
N GLY A 113 1.28 -6.97 5.52
CA GLY A 113 1.32 -7.86 6.67
C GLY A 113 1.82 -9.26 6.30
N ALA A 114 3.01 -9.60 6.82
CA ALA A 114 3.72 -10.82 6.49
C ALA A 114 3.13 -12.11 7.10
N ASP A 115 1.92 -12.05 7.69
CA ASP A 115 1.29 -13.24 8.29
C ASP A 115 1.01 -14.35 7.28
N GLY A 116 0.94 -14.02 5.97
CA GLY A 116 0.89 -14.99 4.88
C GLY A 116 2.21 -15.72 4.59
N ILE A 117 3.32 -15.32 5.23
CA ILE A 117 4.60 -16.03 5.20
C ILE A 117 4.68 -16.88 6.47
N VAL A 118 4.44 -18.19 6.36
CA VAL A 118 4.30 -19.09 7.52
C VAL A 118 5.61 -19.20 8.32
N SER A 119 6.74 -19.26 7.62
CA SER A 119 8.10 -19.17 8.17
C SER A 119 9.04 -18.57 7.12
N GLU A 120 10.26 -18.24 7.52
CA GLU A 120 11.29 -17.72 6.62
C GLU A 120 11.59 -18.64 5.43
N GLU A 121 11.39 -19.94 5.57
CA GLU A 121 11.57 -20.93 4.50
C GLU A 121 10.60 -20.75 3.32
N TYR A 122 9.45 -20.10 3.55
CA TYR A 122 8.45 -19.80 2.50
C TYR A 122 8.74 -18.52 1.70
N VAL A 123 9.80 -17.79 2.02
CA VAL A 123 10.14 -16.56 1.32
C VAL A 123 10.50 -16.82 -0.14
N ASP A 124 11.26 -17.90 -0.41
CA ASP A 124 11.67 -18.26 -1.76
C ASP A 124 10.46 -18.68 -2.62
N ASP A 125 9.51 -19.43 -2.04
CA ASP A 125 8.24 -19.76 -2.73
C ASP A 125 7.46 -18.51 -3.12
N TRP A 126 7.39 -17.51 -2.24
CA TRP A 126 6.72 -16.25 -2.52
C TRP A 126 7.49 -15.40 -3.55
N TRP A 127 8.83 -15.43 -3.51
CA TRP A 127 9.65 -14.80 -4.54
C TRP A 127 9.39 -15.39 -5.93
N ASP A 128 9.29 -16.70 -6.03
CA ASP A 128 9.00 -17.40 -7.29
C ASP A 128 7.59 -17.08 -7.81
N GLU A 129 6.64 -16.83 -6.93
CA GLU A 129 5.32 -16.29 -7.28
C GLU A 129 5.37 -14.82 -7.73
N GLY A 130 6.51 -14.17 -7.60
CA GLY A 130 6.74 -12.78 -8.02
C GLY A 130 6.49 -11.74 -6.95
N LEU A 131 6.43 -12.11 -5.66
CA LEU A 131 6.39 -11.16 -4.54
C LEU A 131 7.67 -10.33 -4.53
N ARG A 132 7.55 -9.00 -4.45
CA ARG A 132 8.70 -8.09 -4.48
C ARG A 132 8.72 -7.08 -3.34
N ILE A 133 7.58 -6.85 -2.69
CA ILE A 133 7.43 -5.89 -1.60
C ILE A 133 6.71 -6.58 -0.46
N VAL A 134 7.18 -6.42 0.78
CA VAL A 134 6.55 -7.00 1.98
C VAL A 134 6.59 -5.99 3.11
N SER A 135 5.42 -5.70 3.73
CA SER A 135 5.36 -5.10 5.06
C SER A 135 5.22 -6.19 6.12
N LEU A 136 5.83 -5.99 7.31
CA LEU A 136 5.82 -7.02 8.35
C LEU A 136 4.48 -7.16 9.07
N CYS A 137 3.70 -6.11 9.09
CA CYS A 137 2.44 -6.04 9.84
C CYS A 137 1.45 -5.08 9.17
N HIS A 138 0.24 -5.07 9.72
CA HIS A 138 -0.83 -4.11 9.42
C HIS A 138 -1.28 -3.48 10.75
N TYR A 139 -2.58 -3.39 11.05
CA TYR A 139 -3.06 -3.00 12.38
C TYR A 139 -2.85 -4.12 13.39
N GLY A 140 -2.38 -3.77 14.59
CA GLY A 140 -2.15 -4.72 15.67
C GLY A 140 -0.78 -5.39 15.61
N VAL A 141 -0.68 -6.60 16.14
CA VAL A 141 0.56 -7.38 16.20
C VAL A 141 0.47 -8.55 15.22
N SER A 142 1.43 -8.63 14.31
CA SER A 142 1.62 -9.78 13.42
C SER A 142 2.52 -10.85 14.07
N ALA A 143 2.73 -11.95 13.37
CA ALA A 143 3.73 -12.95 13.78
C ALA A 143 5.16 -12.37 13.86
N TYR A 144 5.43 -11.23 13.21
CA TYR A 144 6.79 -10.71 12.98
C TYR A 144 7.06 -9.33 13.59
N SER A 145 6.02 -8.51 13.77
CA SER A 145 6.19 -7.12 14.21
C SER A 145 4.95 -6.58 14.89
N HIS A 146 5.15 -5.57 15.71
CA HIS A 146 4.10 -4.66 16.15
C HIS A 146 3.80 -3.64 15.05
N GLY A 147 2.52 -3.35 14.85
CA GLY A 147 2.03 -2.44 13.83
C GLY A 147 1.16 -1.31 14.37
N THR A 148 0.43 -0.66 13.46
CA THR A 148 -0.44 0.48 13.79
C THR A 148 -1.36 0.16 14.98
N GLN A 149 -1.49 1.08 15.92
CA GLN A 149 -2.25 0.99 17.18
C GLN A 149 -1.81 -0.15 18.12
N ALA A 150 -0.62 -0.68 17.94
CA ALA A 150 -0.03 -1.70 18.82
C ALA A 150 1.45 -1.35 19.07
N PRO A 151 1.76 -0.44 20.01
CA PRO A 151 3.13 0.00 20.25
C PRO A 151 4.02 -1.17 20.67
N GLY A 152 5.23 -1.24 20.07
CA GLY A 152 6.21 -2.28 20.33
C GLY A 152 7.23 -2.39 19.21
N GLY A 153 8.14 -3.35 19.33
CA GLY A 153 9.21 -3.62 18.37
C GLY A 153 8.93 -4.85 17.51
N LEU A 154 9.99 -5.39 16.94
CA LEU A 154 9.94 -6.68 16.27
C LEU A 154 9.61 -7.80 17.25
N THR A 155 8.92 -8.83 16.79
CA THR A 155 8.83 -10.07 17.55
C THR A 155 10.14 -10.87 17.43
N PRO A 156 10.36 -11.93 18.23
CA PRO A 156 11.55 -12.78 18.06
C PRO A 156 11.71 -13.39 16.66
N ARG A 157 10.63 -13.47 15.88
CA ARG A 157 10.61 -13.98 14.51
C ARG A 157 10.89 -12.90 13.44
N GLY A 158 10.76 -11.62 13.80
CA GLY A 158 10.93 -10.51 12.87
C GLY A 158 12.31 -10.42 12.26
N GLY A 159 13.35 -10.51 13.10
CA GLY A 159 14.75 -10.44 12.64
C GLY A 159 15.13 -11.55 11.66
N PRO A 160 14.87 -12.83 11.95
CA PRO A 160 15.08 -13.93 11.00
C PRO A 160 14.35 -13.73 9.66
N LEU A 161 13.07 -13.33 9.67
CA LEU A 161 12.33 -13.05 8.44
C LEU A 161 12.98 -11.91 7.64
N LEU A 162 13.34 -10.80 8.30
CA LEU A 162 13.99 -9.66 7.62
C LEU A 162 15.28 -10.07 6.89
N LYS A 163 16.11 -10.91 7.50
CA LYS A 163 17.33 -11.42 6.86
C LYS A 163 17.03 -12.28 5.64
N GLN A 164 15.98 -13.09 5.69
CA GLN A 164 15.59 -13.91 4.53
C GLN A 164 15.00 -13.05 3.41
N LEU A 165 14.15 -12.05 3.74
CA LEU A 165 13.66 -11.08 2.76
C LEU A 165 14.80 -10.31 2.08
N GLU A 166 15.81 -9.89 2.85
CA GLU A 166 17.01 -9.24 2.32
C GLU A 166 17.80 -10.16 1.39
N SER A 167 18.02 -11.39 1.80
CA SER A 167 18.73 -12.41 1.00
C SER A 167 18.03 -12.70 -0.34
N ALA A 168 16.69 -12.74 -0.33
CA ALA A 168 15.88 -12.92 -1.53
C ALA A 168 15.81 -11.66 -2.41
N GLY A 169 16.24 -10.48 -1.91
CA GLY A 169 16.13 -9.21 -2.61
C GLY A 169 14.74 -8.59 -2.60
N ILE A 170 13.87 -9.00 -1.66
CA ILE A 170 12.56 -8.42 -1.45
C ILE A 170 12.71 -7.04 -0.78
N ILE A 171 11.94 -6.08 -1.22
CA ILE A 171 11.91 -4.71 -0.69
C ILE A 171 11.08 -4.71 0.59
N LEU A 172 11.61 -4.12 1.66
CA LEU A 172 10.86 -3.91 2.89
C LEU A 172 9.96 -2.67 2.75
N ASP A 173 8.67 -2.88 2.93
CA ASP A 173 7.70 -1.82 3.11
C ASP A 173 7.57 -1.53 4.62
N VAL A 174 7.87 -0.29 5.00
CA VAL A 174 7.77 0.14 6.41
C VAL A 174 6.39 0.65 6.79
N SER A 175 5.43 0.68 5.84
CA SER A 175 4.05 1.05 6.13
C SER A 175 3.49 0.20 7.26
N HIS A 176 2.72 0.82 8.15
CA HIS A 176 2.14 0.21 9.35
C HIS A 176 3.10 -0.20 10.47
N LEU A 177 4.42 -0.15 10.32
CA LEU A 177 5.31 -0.46 11.43
C LEU A 177 5.09 0.51 12.60
N ALA A 178 4.94 -0.03 13.81
CA ALA A 178 5.02 0.79 15.02
C ALA A 178 6.40 1.47 15.09
N GLU A 179 6.47 2.67 15.67
CA GLU A 179 7.69 3.49 15.64
C GLU A 179 8.94 2.73 16.10
N ARG A 180 8.86 2.01 17.21
CA ARG A 180 9.97 1.17 17.69
C ARG A 180 10.32 0.06 16.70
N ALA A 181 9.31 -0.60 16.11
CA ALA A 181 9.52 -1.66 15.12
C ALA A 181 10.17 -1.12 13.84
N PHE A 182 9.82 0.12 13.43
CA PHE A 182 10.46 0.79 12.30
C PHE A 182 11.97 0.90 12.50
N TRP A 183 12.42 1.42 13.65
CA TRP A 183 13.84 1.58 13.90
C TRP A 183 14.56 0.24 14.05
N GLU A 184 14.00 -0.72 14.79
CA GLU A 184 14.55 -2.07 14.91
C GLU A 184 14.63 -2.79 13.55
N ALA A 185 13.65 -2.58 12.67
CA ALA A 185 13.68 -3.17 11.32
C ALA A 185 14.79 -2.56 10.46
N LEU A 186 14.98 -1.23 10.49
CA LEU A 186 16.05 -0.58 9.74
C LEU A 186 17.45 -0.94 10.26
N ASP A 187 17.60 -1.23 11.55
CA ASP A 187 18.88 -1.69 12.13
C ASP A 187 19.25 -3.10 11.66
N VAL A 188 18.25 -3.97 11.40
CA VAL A 188 18.47 -5.37 11.01
C VAL A 188 18.53 -5.54 9.49
N PHE A 189 17.72 -4.79 8.74
CA PHE A 189 17.53 -4.95 7.30
C PHE A 189 18.41 -4.02 6.50
N GLY A 190 19.37 -4.56 5.76
CA GLY A 190 20.30 -3.82 4.90
C GLY A 190 19.81 -3.61 3.46
N GLY A 191 18.69 -4.25 3.07
CA GLY A 191 18.14 -4.19 1.72
C GLY A 191 17.43 -2.87 1.39
N ARG A 192 16.70 -2.84 0.28
CA ARG A 192 15.92 -1.68 -0.17
C ARG A 192 14.66 -1.51 0.67
N VAL A 193 14.35 -0.26 1.01
CA VAL A 193 13.18 0.11 1.81
C VAL A 193 12.29 1.11 1.06
N LEU A 194 11.00 1.09 1.36
CA LEU A 194 10.05 2.10 0.93
C LEU A 194 8.90 2.19 1.95
N ALA A 195 8.07 3.20 1.82
CA ALA A 195 6.75 3.27 2.44
C ALA A 195 5.72 3.31 1.30
N THR A 196 4.89 2.28 1.15
CA THR A 196 3.93 2.23 0.04
C THR A 196 2.82 3.25 0.20
N HIS A 197 2.35 3.50 1.43
CA HIS A 197 1.23 4.38 1.72
C HIS A 197 1.33 4.96 3.14
N ASN A 198 1.92 6.15 3.24
CA ASN A 198 2.07 6.89 4.49
C ASN A 198 1.80 8.37 4.27
N CYS A 199 1.49 9.08 5.36
CA CYS A 199 1.42 10.54 5.40
C CYS A 199 2.45 11.09 6.38
N CYS A 200 2.62 12.42 6.39
CA CYS A 200 3.61 13.11 7.22
C CYS A 200 3.00 13.48 8.57
N ARG A 201 3.63 13.04 9.67
CA ARG A 201 3.18 13.32 11.03
C ARG A 201 3.19 14.82 11.35
N ALA A 202 4.07 15.58 10.71
CA ALA A 202 4.13 17.02 10.85
C ALA A 202 2.85 17.74 10.39
N LEU A 203 2.10 17.16 9.44
CA LEU A 203 0.86 17.73 8.90
C LEU A 203 -0.39 17.11 9.55
N CYS A 204 -0.35 15.80 9.83
CA CYS A 204 -1.44 15.09 10.50
C CYS A 204 -0.85 14.15 11.56
N GLU A 205 -1.06 14.48 12.84
CA GLU A 205 -0.51 13.73 13.95
C GLU A 205 -1.14 12.34 14.07
N GLY A 206 -0.33 11.33 14.35
CA GLY A 206 -0.78 9.96 14.56
C GLY A 206 0.34 8.93 14.48
N ASP A 207 0.10 7.74 15.05
CA ASP A 207 1.05 6.62 15.06
C ASP A 207 1.14 5.91 13.70
N ARG A 208 0.21 6.22 12.77
CA ARG A 208 0.19 5.70 11.42
C ARG A 208 1.10 6.50 10.48
N GLN A 209 1.37 7.76 10.79
CA GLN A 209 2.19 8.69 10.02
C GLN A 209 3.67 8.56 10.36
N LEU A 210 4.53 8.89 9.40
CA LEU A 210 5.97 8.97 9.60
C LEU A 210 6.36 10.37 10.07
N ASP A 211 7.21 10.45 11.10
CA ASP A 211 7.84 11.71 11.50
C ASP A 211 9.02 12.06 10.58
N ASP A 212 9.54 13.28 10.70
CA ASP A 212 10.61 13.79 9.84
C ASP A 212 11.91 12.97 9.97
N ALA A 213 12.19 12.41 11.15
CA ALA A 213 13.35 11.54 11.34
C ALA A 213 13.21 10.21 10.60
N GLN A 214 12.01 9.63 10.61
CA GLN A 214 11.69 8.42 9.85
C GLN A 214 11.73 8.68 8.34
N LEU A 215 11.16 9.81 7.87
CA LEU A 215 11.25 10.25 6.48
C LEU A 215 12.71 10.41 6.04
N GLN A 216 13.53 11.10 6.84
CA GLN A 216 14.95 11.29 6.56
C GLN A 216 15.73 9.97 6.54
N ALA A 217 15.39 9.01 7.41
CA ALA A 217 15.99 7.68 7.40
C ALA A 217 15.70 6.91 6.10
N LEU A 218 14.46 6.97 5.60
CA LEU A 218 14.09 6.37 4.31
C LEU A 218 14.81 7.05 3.15
N ILE A 219 14.83 8.38 3.11
CA ILE A 219 15.51 9.18 2.08
C ILE A 219 17.00 8.85 2.04
N SER A 220 17.65 8.74 3.19
CA SER A 220 19.08 8.38 3.30
C SER A 220 19.39 6.98 2.72
N ARG A 221 18.40 6.08 2.73
CA ARG A 221 18.46 4.74 2.13
C ARG A 221 17.95 4.70 0.69
N GLN A 222 17.77 5.84 0.04
CA GLN A 222 17.22 5.97 -1.31
C GLN A 222 15.81 5.37 -1.42
N GLY A 223 15.05 5.36 -0.33
CA GLY A 223 13.68 4.92 -0.26
C GLY A 223 12.70 5.88 -0.93
N VAL A 224 11.51 5.39 -1.20
CA VAL A 224 10.40 6.16 -1.77
C VAL A 224 9.23 6.12 -0.79
N ILE A 225 8.56 7.24 -0.63
CA ILE A 225 7.42 7.43 0.26
C ILE A 225 6.18 7.72 -0.58
N GLY A 226 5.24 6.78 -0.60
CA GLY A 226 3.94 6.93 -1.24
C GLY A 226 2.96 7.64 -0.30
N THR A 227 2.38 8.74 -0.74
CA THR A 227 1.36 9.46 0.05
C THR A 227 0.02 8.76 -0.05
N ALA A 228 -0.57 8.40 1.09
CA ALA A 228 -1.90 7.81 1.19
C ALA A 228 -3.00 8.87 0.99
N PHE A 229 -4.19 8.41 0.57
CA PHE A 229 -5.35 9.27 0.28
C PHE A 229 -6.50 9.06 1.26
N ASP A 230 -6.22 8.44 2.37
CA ASP A 230 -7.19 8.25 3.45
C ASP A 230 -7.31 9.55 4.26
N ASP A 231 -8.49 10.18 4.26
CA ASP A 231 -8.73 11.50 4.81
C ASP A 231 -8.28 11.67 6.28
N TRP A 232 -8.45 10.62 7.10
CA TRP A 232 -7.99 10.68 8.50
C TRP A 232 -6.46 10.69 8.65
N MET A 233 -5.74 10.29 7.61
CA MET A 233 -4.28 10.38 7.54
C MET A 233 -3.81 11.70 6.95
N LEU A 234 -4.66 12.35 6.15
CA LEU A 234 -4.35 13.61 5.47
C LEU A 234 -4.58 14.83 6.35
N SER A 235 -5.62 14.82 7.19
CA SER A 235 -5.97 15.99 7.97
C SER A 235 -6.47 15.64 9.38
N PRO A 236 -6.01 16.38 10.41
CA PRO A 236 -6.52 16.25 11.76
C PRO A 236 -7.98 16.76 11.89
N GLU A 237 -8.48 17.46 10.89
CA GLU A 237 -9.86 17.97 10.85
C GLU A 237 -10.87 16.89 10.46
N TRP A 238 -10.42 15.73 9.99
CA TRP A 238 -11.27 14.61 9.65
C TRP A 238 -12.03 14.07 10.87
N ASP A 239 -13.35 14.05 10.79
CA ASP A 239 -14.22 13.44 11.79
C ASP A 239 -14.82 12.12 11.26
N HIS A 240 -14.44 11.00 11.84
CA HIS A 240 -14.97 9.68 11.50
C HIS A 240 -16.51 9.54 11.62
N GLY A 241 -17.18 10.50 12.26
CA GLY A 241 -18.64 10.56 12.38
C GLY A 241 -19.30 11.48 11.35
N ALA A 242 -18.56 12.35 10.72
CA ALA A 242 -19.05 13.25 9.68
C ALA A 242 -18.99 12.53 8.31
N MET A 243 -20.09 12.55 7.59
CA MET A 243 -20.16 12.11 6.18
C MET A 243 -19.72 13.21 5.22
N ASP A 244 -19.06 14.25 5.72
CA ASP A 244 -18.67 15.44 4.95
C ASP A 244 -17.15 15.65 5.06
N ASN A 245 -16.45 15.36 3.95
CA ASN A 245 -15.02 15.55 3.78
C ASN A 245 -14.67 16.79 2.94
N THR A 246 -15.57 17.74 2.81
CA THR A 246 -15.48 18.88 1.88
C THR A 246 -14.23 19.76 2.04
N GLY A 247 -13.59 19.72 3.20
CA GLY A 247 -12.35 20.46 3.48
C GLY A 247 -11.07 19.74 3.06
N ILE A 248 -11.12 18.44 2.71
CA ILE A 248 -9.95 17.64 2.37
C ILE A 248 -9.98 17.36 0.85
N THR A 249 -8.95 17.79 0.14
CA THR A 249 -8.89 17.76 -1.32
C THR A 249 -7.56 17.18 -1.80
N LEU A 250 -7.39 17.04 -3.10
CA LEU A 250 -6.11 16.65 -3.71
C LEU A 250 -4.98 17.64 -3.39
N GLU A 251 -5.29 18.90 -3.07
CA GLU A 251 -4.28 19.86 -2.57
C GLU A 251 -3.71 19.40 -1.22
N THR A 252 -4.55 18.88 -0.32
CA THR A 252 -4.07 18.31 0.95
C THR A 252 -3.13 17.13 0.74
N VAL A 253 -3.40 16.28 -0.26
CA VAL A 253 -2.46 15.21 -0.65
C VAL A 253 -1.14 15.78 -1.14
N VAL A 254 -1.19 16.83 -1.97
CA VAL A 254 0.01 17.50 -2.50
C VAL A 254 0.83 18.14 -1.39
N ASP A 255 0.21 18.69 -0.34
CA ASP A 255 0.94 19.21 0.83
C ASP A 255 1.82 18.13 1.48
N HIS A 256 1.33 16.89 1.61
CA HIS A 256 2.15 15.77 2.11
C HIS A 256 3.26 15.38 1.14
N ILE A 257 3.00 15.38 -0.16
CA ILE A 257 4.03 15.13 -1.19
C ILE A 257 5.11 16.21 -1.12
N ASP A 258 4.72 17.47 -1.04
CA ASP A 258 5.65 18.61 -0.96
C ASP A 258 6.51 18.53 0.32
N HIS A 259 5.91 18.18 1.47
CA HIS A 259 6.66 18.01 2.71
C HIS A 259 7.80 16.99 2.57
N VAL A 260 7.53 15.84 1.93
CA VAL A 260 8.58 14.84 1.61
C VAL A 260 9.64 15.44 0.69
N CYS A 261 9.22 16.18 -0.35
CA CYS A 261 10.12 16.85 -1.28
C CYS A 261 11.00 17.90 -0.60
N GLN A 262 10.46 18.66 0.34
CA GLN A 262 11.19 19.66 1.12
C GLN A 262 12.28 19.02 2.00
N ILE A 263 11.93 17.95 2.75
CA ILE A 263 12.90 17.20 3.55
C ILE A 263 14.01 16.61 2.68
N ALA A 264 13.64 16.05 1.52
CA ALA A 264 14.59 15.43 0.59
C ALA A 264 15.38 16.44 -0.26
N SER A 265 14.93 17.69 -0.35
CA SER A 265 15.38 18.68 -1.34
C SER A 265 15.30 18.10 -2.78
N SER A 266 14.34 17.22 -3.03
CA SER A 266 14.18 16.48 -4.30
C SER A 266 12.83 15.79 -4.36
N SER A 267 12.23 15.71 -5.55
CA SER A 267 11.01 14.93 -5.80
C SER A 267 11.24 13.42 -6.00
N LYS A 268 12.50 12.97 -6.00
CA LYS A 268 12.83 11.54 -6.30
C LYS A 268 12.36 10.55 -5.23
N HIS A 269 12.02 11.03 -4.05
CA HIS A 269 11.63 10.22 -2.90
C HIS A 269 10.12 10.24 -2.63
N ALA A 270 9.37 11.11 -3.33
CA ALA A 270 7.93 11.19 -3.21
C ALA A 270 7.24 10.34 -4.29
N ALA A 271 6.12 9.72 -3.93
CA ALA A 271 5.29 8.92 -4.82
C ALA A 271 3.82 8.99 -4.39
N ILE A 272 2.96 8.42 -5.24
CA ILE A 272 1.53 8.24 -4.96
C ILE A 272 1.34 6.84 -4.40
N GLY A 273 0.76 6.73 -3.21
CA GLY A 273 0.45 5.49 -2.51
C GLY A 273 -0.98 5.50 -2.00
N THR A 274 -1.94 5.57 -2.92
CA THR A 274 -3.32 6.00 -2.62
C THR A 274 -4.03 5.22 -1.52
N ASP A 275 -3.81 3.92 -1.44
CA ASP A 275 -4.58 2.99 -0.58
C ASP A 275 -6.10 3.00 -0.85
N LEU A 276 -6.53 3.56 -2.00
CA LEU A 276 -7.94 3.65 -2.38
C LEU A 276 -8.54 2.24 -2.52
N ASP A 277 -9.76 2.08 -2.00
CA ASP A 277 -10.46 0.80 -1.82
C ASP A 277 -9.75 -0.20 -0.88
N GLY A 278 -8.75 0.27 -0.12
CA GLY A 278 -8.04 -0.49 0.94
C GLY A 278 -8.84 -0.64 2.25
N GLY A 279 -10.16 -0.65 2.18
CA GLY A 279 -11.06 -0.79 3.34
C GLY A 279 -11.94 0.44 3.57
N TYR A 280 -11.91 1.39 2.67
CA TYR A 280 -12.77 2.56 2.58
C TYR A 280 -13.01 2.88 1.09
N GLY A 281 -13.97 3.73 0.79
CA GLY A 281 -14.26 4.22 -0.54
C GLY A 281 -14.24 5.75 -0.58
N ARG A 282 -15.05 6.31 -1.48
CA ARG A 282 -15.14 7.76 -1.68
C ARG A 282 -15.55 8.55 -0.43
N GLU A 283 -16.22 7.91 0.51
CA GLU A 283 -16.68 8.53 1.77
C GLU A 283 -15.54 8.93 2.71
N GLN A 284 -14.32 8.47 2.44
CA GLN A 284 -13.13 8.73 3.25
C GLN A 284 -11.92 9.01 2.35
N ALA A 285 -12.15 9.53 1.15
CA ALA A 285 -11.14 9.97 0.20
C ALA A 285 -11.34 11.46 -0.10
N PRO A 286 -10.34 12.19 -0.65
CA PRO A 286 -10.45 13.62 -0.95
C PRO A 286 -11.75 13.98 -1.68
N ALA A 287 -12.45 15.01 -1.20
CA ALA A 287 -13.80 15.38 -1.63
C ALA A 287 -13.92 15.64 -3.14
N ASP A 288 -12.81 16.03 -3.75
CA ASP A 288 -12.72 16.31 -5.19
C ASP A 288 -12.19 15.13 -6.01
N LEU A 289 -12.07 13.92 -5.40
CA LEU A 289 -11.74 12.67 -6.06
C LEU A 289 -13.01 11.80 -6.20
N ASP A 290 -13.48 11.59 -7.42
CA ASP A 290 -14.60 10.66 -7.68
C ASP A 290 -14.11 9.23 -7.98
N THR A 291 -13.02 9.11 -8.74
CA THR A 291 -12.39 7.82 -9.05
C THR A 291 -10.88 7.96 -9.12
N ILE A 292 -10.18 6.83 -9.15
CA ILE A 292 -8.71 6.80 -9.27
C ILE A 292 -8.19 7.52 -10.53
N ALA A 293 -9.02 7.73 -11.54
CA ALA A 293 -8.64 8.49 -12.73
C ALA A 293 -8.37 9.98 -12.44
N ASP A 294 -8.91 10.51 -11.34
CA ASP A 294 -8.69 11.90 -10.93
C ASP A 294 -7.25 12.18 -10.44
N LEU A 295 -6.42 11.13 -10.28
CA LEU A 295 -4.98 11.30 -10.05
C LEU A 295 -4.30 12.12 -11.16
N GLN A 296 -4.87 12.19 -12.37
CA GLN A 296 -4.40 13.04 -13.46
C GLN A 296 -4.46 14.54 -13.15
N ARG A 297 -5.14 14.94 -12.09
CA ARG A 297 -5.21 16.33 -11.65
C ARG A 297 -4.00 16.75 -10.81
N ILE A 298 -3.33 15.79 -10.16
CA ILE A 298 -2.18 16.06 -9.27
C ILE A 298 -1.06 16.85 -9.96
N PRO A 299 -0.62 16.52 -11.19
CA PRO A 299 0.44 17.28 -11.86
C PRO A 299 0.12 18.76 -12.09
N ALA A 300 -1.16 19.14 -12.09
CA ALA A 300 -1.55 20.54 -12.26
C ALA A 300 -1.64 21.30 -10.92
N ILE A 301 -1.64 20.57 -9.81
CA ILE A 301 -1.63 21.13 -8.46
C ILE A 301 -0.17 21.30 -7.97
N LEU A 302 0.73 20.38 -8.35
CA LEU A 302 2.18 20.46 -8.12
C LEU A 302 2.82 21.61 -8.89
#